data_ea15863a0b5478c8dbebd11bd842f58c
#
_entry.id   ea15863a0b5478c8dbebd11bd842f58c
#
_cell.length_a   1.000
_cell.length_b   1.000
_cell.length_c   1.000
_cell.angle_alpha   90.00
_cell.angle_beta   90.00
_cell.angle_gamma   90.00
#
_symmetry.space_group_name_H-M   'P 1'
#
loop_
_entity.id
_entity.type
_entity.pdbx_description
1 polymer ?
#
loop_
_entity_poly.entity_id
_entity_poly.type
_entity_poly.pdbx_seq_one_letter_code
_entity_poly.pdbx_strand_id
1 'polypeptide(L)'
;PTAAAVTENAVYRTLYASEVTTLNYLITGQTNELNIAANVVDCLVEYDSYGNVEPALATSWEQNEDATVWTFHIREGVNWVDKDGKVVAPVTANDWVSSAHYACDANNDSDTFYTMSGVIAGADAYYDWTAYQMALPDATDGTDEDGNAVKFITNEDGEQEILEEVPEASIDDIGVKALDDYTLEFTLESSRPYFLSMVSFGPYMPVYGPFLAECGSKFGTDNSTLLYCGAFILSTYQPQQQRVLTKNPTYWDKENVFLDAIQMTYNAEATSIATTMYQSGEVDQADISSDLLSAMMADPNTKDLIHPSRADTSYAYWYLFNFDPNFDAEYEPENWKLAVNNENFRKSIVHAFNRMPALTTSDRIDPESLKNNTITPNAFASASKDYTYYEGLAAYTDGDNFDKALAEEYKTTAIEELTAAGATFPIKMLMCYNPTSANWAQECQVVEQQIETVLGADYVDIIIQAGPETGFLGAIRRTGNYAFMKCNWGADYADPETWTDPFSTDSSYSFIFKSTDPETQALYAEYTELVAAAKAITDDMDARYTAFAKAEAFLLDHAFAVPFSISNRSYQMCNLNVFEGQYASFGMANQRYKDQHLYDTSMGLEEYQAAYAEWQSKKAG
;
A
#
# COMPACT_ATOMS: atom_id res chain seq x y z
N PRO A 1 12.91 -6.74 -35.84
CA PRO A 1 11.89 -7.57 -35.21
C PRO A 1 10.54 -7.21 -35.80
N THR A 2 9.73 -8.23 -36.17
CA THR A 2 8.33 -8.04 -36.52
C THR A 2 7.63 -7.62 -35.22
N ALA A 3 6.82 -6.55 -35.26
CA ALA A 3 6.02 -6.17 -34.10
C ALA A 3 5.13 -7.36 -33.68
N ALA A 4 5.01 -7.61 -32.38
CA ALA A 4 4.15 -8.65 -31.84
C ALA A 4 2.70 -8.48 -32.34
N ALA A 5 2.05 -9.58 -32.68
CA ALA A 5 0.69 -9.55 -33.22
C ALA A 5 -0.33 -9.73 -32.07
N VAL A 6 -1.43 -8.96 -32.12
CA VAL A 6 -2.54 -9.13 -31.20
C VAL A 6 -3.25 -10.47 -31.43
N THR A 7 -3.50 -11.19 -30.33
CA THR A 7 -4.17 -12.50 -30.35
C THR A 7 -5.69 -12.34 -30.36
N GLU A 8 -6.37 -12.96 -31.30
CA GLU A 8 -7.83 -13.06 -31.30
C GLU A 8 -8.31 -14.14 -30.32
N ASN A 9 -9.50 -13.97 -29.71
CA ASN A 9 -10.08 -14.84 -28.67
C ASN A 9 -9.10 -15.01 -27.49
N ALA A 10 -8.65 -13.91 -26.97
CA ALA A 10 -7.53 -13.80 -26.06
C ALA A 10 -7.85 -14.33 -24.65
N VAL A 11 -7.28 -15.47 -24.31
CA VAL A 11 -7.27 -16.00 -22.93
C VAL A 11 -5.88 -15.80 -22.37
N TYR A 12 -5.76 -14.87 -21.41
CA TYR A 12 -4.53 -14.63 -20.67
C TYR A 12 -4.36 -15.64 -19.56
N ARG A 13 -3.29 -16.42 -19.58
CA ARG A 13 -3.01 -17.52 -18.65
C ARG A 13 -1.85 -17.20 -17.73
N THR A 14 -2.07 -17.30 -16.44
CA THR A 14 -1.04 -17.02 -15.43
C THR A 14 -1.13 -18.00 -14.26
N LEU A 15 -0.14 -17.96 -13.38
CA LEU A 15 -0.08 -18.77 -12.17
C LEU A 15 -0.30 -17.90 -10.92
N TYR A 16 -0.74 -18.54 -9.84
CA TYR A 16 -0.71 -17.95 -8.49
C TYR A 16 -0.31 -19.00 -7.45
N ALA A 17 0.39 -18.56 -6.39
CA ALA A 17 0.88 -19.45 -5.32
C ALA A 17 0.16 -19.26 -3.99
N SER A 18 -0.53 -18.12 -3.78
CA SER A 18 -1.19 -17.79 -2.53
C SER A 18 -2.70 -17.67 -2.70
N GLU A 19 -3.46 -18.28 -1.80
CA GLU A 19 -4.91 -18.10 -1.76
C GLU A 19 -5.30 -16.73 -1.18
N VAL A 20 -6.50 -16.27 -1.58
CA VAL A 20 -7.18 -15.17 -0.92
C VAL A 20 -7.92 -15.68 0.32
N THR A 21 -7.99 -14.86 1.34
CA THR A 21 -8.73 -15.19 2.57
C THR A 21 -10.20 -14.82 2.46
N THR A 22 -10.50 -13.80 1.66
CA THR A 22 -11.85 -13.33 1.39
C THR A 22 -11.96 -12.76 -0.02
N LEU A 23 -13.18 -12.73 -0.55
CA LEU A 23 -13.56 -11.94 -1.74
C LEU A 23 -14.38 -10.70 -1.36
N ASN A 24 -14.57 -10.45 -0.05
CA ASN A 24 -15.28 -9.28 0.45
C ASN A 24 -14.39 -8.02 0.34
N TYR A 25 -14.52 -7.33 -0.77
CA TYR A 25 -13.72 -6.15 -1.12
C TYR A 25 -14.03 -4.91 -0.27
N LEU A 26 -15.08 -4.94 0.56
CA LEU A 26 -15.44 -3.84 1.45
C LEU A 26 -14.66 -3.85 2.78
N ILE A 27 -13.95 -4.96 3.05
CA ILE A 27 -13.23 -5.12 4.33
C ILE A 27 -11.73 -5.37 4.15
N THR A 28 -11.27 -5.72 2.95
CA THR A 28 -9.86 -6.12 2.76
C THR A 28 -9.01 -5.01 2.15
N GLY A 29 -7.78 -4.86 2.67
CA GLY A 29 -6.69 -4.08 2.07
C GLY A 29 -5.63 -4.95 1.37
N GLN A 30 -5.85 -6.28 1.24
CA GLN A 30 -4.85 -7.19 0.68
C GLN A 30 -4.79 -7.11 -0.85
N THR A 31 -3.60 -6.86 -1.41
CA THR A 31 -3.39 -6.66 -2.85
C THR A 31 -3.89 -7.82 -3.72
N ASN A 32 -3.70 -9.08 -3.28
CA ASN A 32 -4.15 -10.27 -4.03
C ASN A 32 -5.67 -10.41 -4.10
N GLU A 33 -6.40 -9.88 -3.12
CA GLU A 33 -7.85 -9.85 -3.03
C GLU A 33 -8.41 -8.69 -3.84
N LEU A 34 -7.80 -7.50 -3.69
CA LEU A 34 -8.15 -6.30 -4.46
C LEU A 34 -7.88 -6.47 -5.96
N ASN A 35 -6.88 -7.27 -6.37
CA ASN A 35 -6.64 -7.63 -7.77
C ASN A 35 -7.86 -8.30 -8.42
N ILE A 36 -8.56 -9.17 -7.69
CA ILE A 36 -9.81 -9.76 -8.18
C ILE A 36 -10.90 -8.69 -8.22
N ALA A 37 -11.10 -7.97 -7.11
CA ALA A 37 -12.14 -6.96 -6.97
C ALA A 37 -12.08 -5.88 -8.06
N ALA A 38 -10.87 -5.35 -8.34
CA ALA A 38 -10.63 -4.33 -9.35
C ALA A 38 -11.14 -4.68 -10.75
N ASN A 39 -11.22 -5.97 -11.06
CA ASN A 39 -11.62 -6.46 -12.37
C ASN A 39 -13.11 -6.84 -12.45
N VAL A 40 -13.75 -7.08 -11.31
CA VAL A 40 -15.12 -7.61 -11.27
C VAL A 40 -16.15 -6.59 -10.76
N VAL A 41 -15.70 -5.50 -10.13
CA VAL A 41 -16.52 -4.37 -9.71
C VAL A 41 -15.85 -3.08 -10.15
N ASP A 42 -16.61 -2.19 -10.79
CA ASP A 42 -16.11 -0.87 -11.19
C ASP A 42 -16.20 0.14 -10.05
N CYS A 43 -15.41 1.21 -10.17
CA CYS A 43 -15.44 2.39 -9.29
C CYS A 43 -16.20 3.55 -9.92
N LEU A 44 -16.34 4.67 -9.19
CA LEU A 44 -16.90 5.91 -9.73
C LEU A 44 -16.06 6.46 -10.87
N VAL A 45 -14.74 6.42 -10.73
CA VAL A 45 -13.77 6.87 -11.74
C VAL A 45 -12.77 5.77 -12.04
N GLU A 46 -12.12 5.87 -13.18
CA GLU A 46 -11.00 5.05 -13.60
C GLU A 46 -9.85 5.91 -14.11
N TYR A 47 -8.78 5.30 -14.60
CA TYR A 47 -7.60 6.02 -15.08
C TYR A 47 -7.21 5.53 -16.47
N ASP A 48 -6.73 6.44 -17.31
CA ASP A 48 -6.08 6.06 -18.56
C ASP A 48 -4.68 5.45 -18.30
N SER A 49 -4.00 5.06 -19.36
CA SER A 49 -2.65 4.48 -19.27
C SER A 49 -1.56 5.47 -18.84
N TYR A 50 -1.87 6.76 -18.71
CA TYR A 50 -0.96 7.82 -18.30
C TYR A 50 -1.24 8.35 -16.89
N GLY A 51 -2.34 7.94 -16.27
CA GLY A 51 -2.74 8.35 -14.92
C GLY A 51 -3.74 9.51 -14.89
N ASN A 52 -4.35 9.86 -16.02
CA ASN A 52 -5.43 10.83 -16.03
C ASN A 52 -6.73 10.18 -15.56
N VAL A 53 -7.50 10.92 -14.75
CA VAL A 53 -8.81 10.45 -14.28
C VAL A 53 -9.82 10.44 -15.42
N GLU A 54 -10.52 9.33 -15.58
CA GLU A 54 -11.56 9.12 -16.58
C GLU A 54 -12.89 8.73 -15.93
N PRO A 55 -14.03 9.08 -16.55
CA PRO A 55 -15.36 8.66 -16.09
C PRO A 55 -15.55 7.15 -16.19
N ALA A 56 -15.95 6.50 -15.08
CA ALA A 56 -16.37 5.09 -15.07
C ALA A 56 -17.86 4.94 -14.73
N LEU A 57 -18.23 4.46 -13.53
CA LEU A 57 -19.63 4.40 -13.12
C LEU A 57 -20.21 5.79 -12.88
N ALA A 58 -19.41 6.81 -12.54
CA ALA A 58 -19.81 8.20 -12.64
C ALA A 58 -19.53 8.73 -14.05
N THR A 59 -20.50 9.38 -14.68
CA THR A 59 -20.35 10.04 -15.98
C THR A 59 -19.79 11.46 -15.85
N SER A 60 -19.98 12.07 -14.69
CA SER A 60 -19.48 13.40 -14.30
C SER A 60 -19.59 13.57 -12.80
N TRP A 61 -18.90 14.58 -12.29
CA TRP A 61 -18.93 14.96 -10.88
C TRP A 61 -18.72 16.47 -10.73
N GLU A 62 -19.15 16.98 -9.60
CA GLU A 62 -18.99 18.37 -9.21
C GLU A 62 -18.79 18.48 -7.70
N GLN A 63 -18.19 19.56 -7.25
CA GLN A 63 -17.99 19.85 -5.83
C GLN A 63 -18.52 21.26 -5.51
N ASN A 64 -18.90 21.46 -4.24
CA ASN A 64 -19.21 22.79 -3.73
C ASN A 64 -17.95 23.67 -3.63
N GLU A 65 -18.14 24.95 -3.26
CA GLU A 65 -17.06 25.96 -3.27
C GLU A 65 -15.87 25.57 -2.36
N ASP A 66 -16.12 24.92 -1.22
CA ASP A 66 -15.10 24.51 -0.24
C ASP A 66 -14.70 23.04 -0.36
N ALA A 67 -15.12 22.34 -1.41
CA ALA A 67 -14.81 20.92 -1.70
C ALA A 67 -15.13 19.96 -0.54
N THR A 68 -16.12 20.29 0.28
CA THR A 68 -16.63 19.43 1.36
C THR A 68 -17.86 18.61 0.95
N VAL A 69 -18.51 18.95 -0.17
CA VAL A 69 -19.62 18.19 -0.75
C VAL A 69 -19.31 17.88 -2.20
N TRP A 70 -19.35 16.59 -2.53
CA TRP A 70 -19.11 16.07 -3.87
C TRP A 70 -20.34 15.37 -4.38
N THR A 71 -20.78 15.72 -5.59
CA THR A 71 -21.94 15.11 -6.25
C THR A 71 -21.48 14.36 -7.50
N PHE A 72 -21.82 13.08 -7.58
CA PHE A 72 -21.51 12.21 -8.71
C PHE A 72 -22.77 11.83 -9.46
N HIS A 73 -22.75 11.94 -10.79
CA HIS A 73 -23.83 11.51 -11.67
C HIS A 73 -23.55 10.10 -12.18
N ILE A 74 -24.34 9.13 -11.71
CA ILE A 74 -24.13 7.72 -11.97
C ILE A 74 -24.61 7.34 -13.37
N ARG A 75 -23.86 6.48 -14.04
CA ARG A 75 -24.15 5.96 -15.38
C ARG A 75 -25.41 5.10 -15.37
N GLU A 76 -26.44 5.51 -16.12
CA GLU A 76 -27.64 4.72 -16.31
C GLU A 76 -27.40 3.48 -17.17
N GLY A 77 -28.18 2.42 -16.94
CA GLY A 77 -28.15 1.19 -17.76
C GLY A 77 -27.05 0.19 -17.41
N VAL A 78 -26.22 0.48 -16.40
CA VAL A 78 -25.29 -0.49 -15.83
C VAL A 78 -26.04 -1.45 -14.92
N ASN A 79 -25.68 -2.76 -15.00
CA ASN A 79 -26.38 -3.78 -14.23
C ASN A 79 -25.41 -4.61 -13.38
N TRP A 80 -25.87 -4.99 -12.21
CA TRP A 80 -25.33 -6.11 -11.47
C TRP A 80 -25.70 -7.42 -12.14
N VAL A 81 -24.72 -8.29 -12.32
CA VAL A 81 -24.91 -9.65 -12.82
C VAL A 81 -24.39 -10.69 -11.83
N ASP A 82 -24.94 -11.89 -11.87
CA ASP A 82 -24.44 -13.03 -11.12
C ASP A 82 -23.22 -13.68 -11.81
N LYS A 83 -22.64 -14.71 -11.18
CA LYS A 83 -21.48 -15.43 -11.70
C LYS A 83 -21.67 -16.08 -13.10
N ASP A 84 -22.92 -16.24 -13.53
CA ASP A 84 -23.28 -16.81 -14.83
C ASP A 84 -23.64 -15.70 -15.85
N GLY A 85 -23.46 -14.42 -15.50
CA GLY A 85 -23.73 -13.25 -16.33
C GLY A 85 -25.21 -12.87 -16.45
N LYS A 86 -26.07 -13.42 -15.60
CA LYS A 86 -27.49 -13.08 -15.58
C LYS A 86 -27.72 -11.78 -14.82
N VAL A 87 -28.43 -10.85 -15.41
CA VAL A 87 -28.82 -9.57 -14.80
C VAL A 87 -29.69 -9.81 -13.56
N VAL A 88 -29.29 -9.17 -12.45
CA VAL A 88 -29.94 -9.22 -11.13
C VAL A 88 -30.66 -7.91 -10.84
N ALA A 89 -29.96 -6.76 -10.95
CA ALA A 89 -30.48 -5.44 -10.61
C ALA A 89 -29.71 -4.34 -11.38
N PRO A 90 -30.28 -3.13 -11.55
CA PRO A 90 -29.51 -1.98 -12.01
C PRO A 90 -28.52 -1.54 -10.92
N VAL A 91 -27.38 -0.96 -11.32
CA VAL A 91 -26.49 -0.22 -10.43
C VAL A 91 -27.11 1.16 -10.19
N THR A 92 -27.18 1.55 -8.92
CA THR A 92 -27.77 2.84 -8.49
C THR A 92 -26.92 3.51 -7.42
N ALA A 93 -27.17 4.79 -7.14
CA ALA A 93 -26.50 5.55 -6.10
C ALA A 93 -26.64 4.91 -4.70
N ASN A 94 -27.71 4.16 -4.44
CA ASN A 94 -27.91 3.44 -3.18
C ASN A 94 -26.88 2.33 -2.94
N ASP A 95 -26.19 1.86 -3.97
CA ASP A 95 -25.18 0.82 -3.84
C ASP A 95 -23.92 1.35 -3.13
N TRP A 96 -23.57 2.63 -3.27
CA TRP A 96 -22.52 3.30 -2.50
C TRP A 96 -22.93 3.62 -1.07
N VAL A 97 -24.20 3.98 -0.85
CA VAL A 97 -24.74 4.12 0.51
C VAL A 97 -24.63 2.79 1.26
N SER A 98 -24.97 1.69 0.60
CA SER A 98 -24.85 0.35 1.18
C SER A 98 -23.40 -0.02 1.52
N SER A 99 -22.44 0.34 0.68
CA SER A 99 -21.01 0.11 0.93
C SER A 99 -20.51 0.90 2.13
N ALA A 100 -20.83 2.20 2.19
CA ALA A 100 -20.44 3.07 3.30
C ALA A 100 -21.05 2.60 4.63
N HIS A 101 -22.33 2.25 4.64
CA HIS A 101 -23.00 1.69 5.80
C HIS A 101 -22.34 0.40 6.29
N TYR A 102 -21.89 -0.45 5.37
CA TYR A 102 -21.21 -1.70 5.71
C TYR A 102 -19.80 -1.46 6.25
N ALA A 103 -19.01 -0.63 5.59
CA ALA A 103 -17.63 -0.36 5.97
C ALA A 103 -17.51 0.44 7.28
N CYS A 104 -18.47 1.33 7.57
CA CYS A 104 -18.50 2.12 8.80
C CYS A 104 -19.14 1.40 10.00
N ASP A 105 -19.59 0.15 9.87
CA ASP A 105 -20.09 -0.66 10.97
C ASP A 105 -18.95 -1.53 11.53
N ALA A 106 -18.53 -1.28 12.77
CA ALA A 106 -17.46 -2.00 13.44
C ALA A 106 -17.69 -3.52 13.54
N ASN A 107 -18.97 -3.98 13.49
CA ASN A 107 -19.27 -5.42 13.45
C ASN A 107 -18.73 -6.12 12.20
N ASN A 108 -18.41 -5.40 11.13
CA ASN A 108 -17.90 -5.97 9.88
C ASN A 108 -16.36 -6.01 9.81
N ASP A 109 -15.67 -5.42 10.81
CA ASP A 109 -14.21 -5.49 10.97
C ASP A 109 -13.47 -5.12 9.68
N SER A 110 -13.78 -3.93 9.13
CA SER A 110 -13.18 -3.47 7.88
C SER A 110 -11.76 -2.95 8.10
N ASP A 111 -10.76 -3.69 7.61
CA ASP A 111 -9.35 -3.26 7.58
C ASP A 111 -9.12 -1.95 6.82
N THR A 112 -10.09 -1.53 5.99
CA THR A 112 -10.00 -0.33 5.14
C THR A 112 -10.87 0.83 5.63
N PHE A 113 -11.52 0.70 6.79
CA PHE A 113 -12.31 1.79 7.39
C PHE A 113 -11.48 3.07 7.58
N TYR A 114 -10.18 2.96 7.85
CA TYR A 114 -9.28 4.11 8.00
C TYR A 114 -9.31 5.08 6.79
N THR A 115 -9.70 4.61 5.60
CA THR A 115 -9.85 5.49 4.42
C THR A 115 -11.11 6.34 4.46
N MET A 116 -12.08 6.01 5.33
CA MET A 116 -13.31 6.79 5.56
C MET A 116 -13.26 7.59 6.86
N SER A 117 -12.48 7.12 7.84
CA SER A 117 -12.26 7.77 9.13
C SER A 117 -11.63 9.16 8.95
N GLY A 118 -12.17 10.19 9.60
CA GLY A 118 -11.75 11.58 9.44
C GLY A 118 -11.98 12.17 8.04
N VAL A 119 -12.63 11.43 7.14
CA VAL A 119 -12.91 11.84 5.75
C VAL A 119 -14.40 12.02 5.53
N ILE A 120 -15.19 10.96 5.74
CA ILE A 120 -16.64 10.98 5.52
C ILE A 120 -17.35 11.46 6.79
N ALA A 121 -18.15 12.52 6.68
CA ALA A 121 -18.89 13.06 7.80
C ALA A 121 -19.73 11.97 8.50
N GLY A 122 -19.64 11.88 9.82
CA GLY A 122 -20.38 10.94 10.63
C GLY A 122 -19.90 9.48 10.60
N ALA A 123 -18.87 9.15 9.81
CA ALA A 123 -18.32 7.80 9.72
C ALA A 123 -17.74 7.33 11.06
N ASP A 124 -16.87 8.14 11.67
CA ASP A 124 -16.25 7.82 12.96
C ASP A 124 -17.30 7.70 14.06
N ALA A 125 -18.25 8.63 14.13
CA ALA A 125 -19.29 8.60 15.15
C ALA A 125 -20.12 7.31 15.09
N TYR A 126 -20.42 6.82 13.88
CA TYR A 126 -21.16 5.58 13.71
C TYR A 126 -20.30 4.34 14.00
N TYR A 127 -19.05 4.35 13.57
CA TYR A 127 -18.10 3.27 13.87
C TYR A 127 -17.89 3.13 15.39
N ASP A 128 -17.59 4.22 16.08
CA ASP A 128 -17.40 4.23 17.54
C ASP A 128 -18.65 3.75 18.28
N TRP A 129 -19.83 4.20 17.83
CA TRP A 129 -21.10 3.75 18.40
C TRP A 129 -21.31 2.25 18.24
N THR A 130 -21.05 1.69 17.07
CA THR A 130 -21.21 0.25 16.82
C THR A 130 -20.16 -0.56 17.55
N ALA A 131 -18.91 -0.09 17.65
CA ALA A 131 -17.85 -0.70 18.46
C ALA A 131 -18.21 -0.72 19.96
N TYR A 132 -18.75 0.40 20.47
CA TYR A 132 -19.25 0.48 21.84
C TYR A 132 -20.37 -0.54 22.08
N GLN A 133 -21.33 -0.66 21.15
CA GLN A 133 -22.43 -1.65 21.25
C GLN A 133 -21.91 -3.10 21.25
N MET A 134 -20.83 -3.38 20.51
CA MET A 134 -20.18 -4.71 20.52
C MET A 134 -19.53 -5.02 21.87
N ALA A 135 -18.94 -4.03 22.53
CA ALA A 135 -18.25 -4.21 23.81
C ALA A 135 -19.21 -4.33 25.00
N LEU A 136 -20.41 -3.75 24.90
CA LEU A 136 -21.38 -3.69 26.02
C LEU A 136 -21.77 -5.06 26.61
N PRO A 137 -21.99 -6.17 25.84
CA PRO A 137 -22.35 -7.47 26.40
C PRO A 137 -21.31 -8.06 27.33
N ASP A 138 -20.03 -7.75 27.10
CA ASP A 138 -18.90 -8.27 27.87
C ASP A 138 -18.45 -7.31 28.99
N ALA A 139 -19.05 -6.12 29.05
CA ALA A 139 -18.72 -5.10 30.05
C ALA A 139 -19.28 -5.46 31.43
N THR A 140 -18.50 -5.15 32.48
CA THR A 140 -18.87 -5.33 33.88
C THR A 140 -19.05 -4.00 34.58
N ASP A 141 -20.09 -3.86 35.39
CA ASP A 141 -20.32 -2.65 36.19
C ASP A 141 -19.27 -2.54 37.31
N GLY A 142 -18.74 -1.32 37.51
CA GLY A 142 -17.77 -1.04 38.55
C GLY A 142 -17.74 0.43 38.94
N THR A 143 -16.67 0.83 39.61
CA THR A 143 -16.49 2.20 40.10
C THR A 143 -15.04 2.63 39.82
N ASP A 144 -14.86 3.79 39.21
CA ASP A 144 -13.54 4.38 38.98
C ASP A 144 -12.84 4.86 40.26
N GLU A 145 -11.63 5.37 40.15
CA GLU A 145 -10.84 5.88 41.30
C GLU A 145 -11.49 7.08 41.98
N ASP A 146 -12.34 7.83 41.27
CA ASP A 146 -13.06 9.01 41.76
C ASP A 146 -14.42 8.64 42.39
N GLY A 147 -14.83 7.37 42.35
CA GLY A 147 -16.09 6.86 42.88
C GLY A 147 -17.30 6.97 41.94
N ASN A 148 -17.08 7.24 40.64
CA ASN A 148 -18.14 7.26 39.65
C ASN A 148 -18.48 5.84 39.18
N ALA A 149 -19.74 5.60 38.88
CA ALA A 149 -20.15 4.34 38.26
C ALA A 149 -19.67 4.29 36.81
N VAL A 150 -18.92 3.26 36.45
CA VAL A 150 -18.35 3.04 35.12
C VAL A 150 -18.52 1.57 34.70
N LYS A 151 -18.35 1.30 33.43
CA LYS A 151 -18.25 -0.05 32.89
C LYS A 151 -16.79 -0.37 32.58
N PHE A 152 -16.39 -1.60 32.85
CA PHE A 152 -15.07 -2.12 32.52
C PHE A 152 -15.16 -3.20 31.45
N ILE A 153 -14.21 -3.19 30.53
CA ILE A 153 -13.92 -4.30 29.61
C ILE A 153 -12.56 -4.89 29.98
N THR A 154 -12.34 -6.14 29.61
CA THR A 154 -11.04 -6.79 29.73
C THR A 154 -10.37 -6.76 28.36
N ASN A 155 -9.22 -6.09 28.25
CA ASN A 155 -8.45 -6.02 27.01
C ASN A 155 -7.74 -7.36 26.71
N GLU A 156 -7.05 -7.45 25.56
CA GLU A 156 -6.34 -8.66 25.12
C GLU A 156 -5.25 -9.11 26.09
N ASP A 157 -4.66 -8.20 26.86
CA ASP A 157 -3.63 -8.47 27.87
C ASP A 157 -4.23 -8.94 29.21
N GLY A 158 -5.56 -8.97 29.32
CA GLY A 158 -6.29 -9.36 30.52
C GLY A 158 -6.43 -8.25 31.57
N GLU A 159 -6.13 -7.02 31.21
CA GLU A 159 -6.29 -5.85 32.07
C GLU A 159 -7.70 -5.26 31.95
N GLN A 160 -8.19 -4.68 33.03
CA GLN A 160 -9.49 -3.99 33.03
C GLN A 160 -9.31 -2.53 32.62
N GLU A 161 -10.03 -2.13 31.58
CA GLU A 161 -10.09 -0.75 31.10
C GLU A 161 -11.52 -0.20 31.22
N ILE A 162 -11.66 1.10 31.41
CA ILE A 162 -12.97 1.76 31.44
C ILE A 162 -13.51 1.79 30.03
N LEU A 163 -14.72 1.25 29.82
CA LEU A 163 -15.46 1.41 28.59
C LEU A 163 -16.12 2.80 28.60
N GLU A 164 -15.53 3.73 27.87
CA GLU A 164 -16.08 5.09 27.70
C GLU A 164 -17.46 5.04 27.04
N GLU A 165 -18.41 5.82 27.56
CA GLU A 165 -19.75 5.92 26.95
C GLU A 165 -19.67 6.71 25.64
N VAL A 166 -20.08 6.09 24.53
CA VAL A 166 -20.13 6.72 23.22
C VAL A 166 -21.56 7.19 22.94
N PRO A 167 -21.77 8.44 22.46
CA PRO A 167 -23.09 8.92 22.07
C PRO A 167 -23.71 8.05 20.98
N GLU A 168 -25.02 7.84 21.03
CA GLU A 168 -25.75 7.17 19.98
C GLU A 168 -25.59 7.91 18.65
N ALA A 169 -25.18 7.18 17.59
CA ALA A 169 -25.05 7.69 16.24
C ALA A 169 -25.96 6.90 15.29
N SER A 170 -26.51 7.60 14.31
CA SER A 170 -27.38 6.99 13.31
C SER A 170 -26.59 6.68 12.05
N ILE A 171 -26.84 5.50 11.46
CA ILE A 171 -26.32 5.12 10.14
C ILE A 171 -26.74 6.12 9.04
N ASP A 172 -27.89 6.80 9.22
CA ASP A 172 -28.39 7.83 8.30
C ASP A 172 -27.59 9.15 8.37
N ASP A 173 -26.74 9.32 9.41
CA ASP A 173 -25.89 10.51 9.56
C ASP A 173 -24.58 10.38 8.79
N ILE A 174 -24.23 9.18 8.29
CA ILE A 174 -23.08 8.98 7.43
C ILE A 174 -23.23 9.82 6.16
N GLY A 175 -22.19 10.57 5.83
CA GLY A 175 -22.15 11.54 4.73
C GLY A 175 -22.11 10.92 3.33
N VAL A 176 -22.79 9.80 3.08
CA VAL A 176 -22.94 9.18 1.76
C VAL A 176 -24.43 8.99 1.49
N LYS A 177 -24.97 9.71 0.50
CA LYS A 177 -26.42 9.77 0.27
C LYS A 177 -26.79 9.65 -1.21
N ALA A 178 -27.78 8.83 -1.51
CA ALA A 178 -28.44 8.83 -2.80
C ALA A 178 -29.53 9.91 -2.81
N LEU A 179 -29.34 10.97 -3.59
CA LEU A 179 -30.34 12.02 -3.77
C LEU A 179 -31.48 11.54 -4.67
N ASP A 180 -31.15 10.67 -5.61
CA ASP A 180 -32.07 9.87 -6.44
C ASP A 180 -31.31 8.61 -6.91
N ASP A 181 -31.91 7.80 -7.79
CA ASP A 181 -31.28 6.53 -8.25
C ASP A 181 -29.93 6.73 -8.95
N TYR A 182 -29.64 7.91 -9.49
CA TYR A 182 -28.44 8.19 -10.29
C TYR A 182 -27.67 9.44 -9.86
N THR A 183 -27.99 9.98 -8.69
CA THR A 183 -27.27 11.12 -8.09
C THR A 183 -26.78 10.74 -6.71
N LEU A 184 -25.46 10.63 -6.57
CA LEU A 184 -24.77 10.26 -5.33
C LEU A 184 -24.05 11.48 -4.75
N GLU A 185 -24.25 11.73 -3.46
CA GLU A 185 -23.61 12.82 -2.74
C GLU A 185 -22.71 12.28 -1.62
N PHE A 186 -21.47 12.78 -1.55
CA PHE A 186 -20.58 12.62 -0.42
C PHE A 186 -20.43 13.95 0.32
N THR A 187 -20.62 13.91 1.64
CA THR A 187 -20.29 15.01 2.55
C THR A 187 -19.07 14.63 3.36
N LEU A 188 -18.01 15.46 3.28
CA LEU A 188 -16.75 15.26 3.95
C LEU A 188 -16.69 16.06 5.24
N GLU A 189 -15.91 15.61 6.23
CA GLU A 189 -15.65 16.35 7.47
C GLU A 189 -14.84 17.63 7.24
N SER A 190 -13.95 17.59 6.24
CA SER A 190 -13.15 18.74 5.81
C SER A 190 -12.81 18.62 4.32
N SER A 191 -12.40 19.71 3.71
CA SER A 191 -11.95 19.71 2.32
C SER A 191 -10.79 18.73 2.10
N ARG A 192 -10.93 17.87 1.08
CA ARG A 192 -9.90 16.91 0.66
C ARG A 192 -9.66 17.11 -0.84
N PRO A 193 -8.61 17.83 -1.25
CA PRO A 193 -8.35 18.11 -2.66
C PRO A 193 -8.09 16.86 -3.50
N TYR A 194 -7.73 15.75 -2.85
CA TYR A 194 -7.46 14.45 -3.47
C TYR A 194 -8.63 13.46 -3.41
N PHE A 195 -9.81 13.85 -2.92
CA PHE A 195 -10.95 12.95 -2.69
C PHE A 195 -11.33 12.13 -3.92
N LEU A 196 -11.18 12.71 -5.13
CA LEU A 196 -11.46 12.01 -6.37
C LEU A 196 -10.57 10.77 -6.57
N SER A 197 -9.35 10.75 -6.04
CA SER A 197 -8.49 9.59 -6.08
C SER A 197 -8.92 8.49 -5.09
N MET A 198 -9.54 8.87 -3.98
CA MET A 198 -10.02 7.91 -2.96
C MET A 198 -11.21 7.09 -3.45
N VAL A 199 -12.10 7.68 -4.25
CA VAL A 199 -13.33 7.01 -4.72
C VAL A 199 -13.08 5.91 -5.77
N SER A 200 -11.83 5.61 -6.08
CA SER A 200 -11.41 4.47 -6.89
C SER A 200 -10.85 3.29 -6.08
N PHE A 201 -11.01 3.31 -4.74
CA PHE A 201 -10.45 2.31 -3.82
C PHE A 201 -11.53 1.58 -3.02
N GLY A 202 -11.24 0.35 -2.57
CA GLY A 202 -11.99 -0.61 -1.76
C GLY A 202 -13.36 -0.20 -1.23
N PRO A 203 -13.48 0.43 -0.06
CA PRO A 203 -14.78 0.72 0.57
C PRO A 203 -15.62 1.76 -0.16
N TYR A 204 -15.05 2.46 -1.16
CA TYR A 204 -15.78 3.34 -2.08
C TYR A 204 -16.32 2.63 -3.32
N MET A 205 -16.11 1.31 -3.46
CA MET A 205 -16.75 0.51 -4.52
C MET A 205 -18.22 0.24 -4.16
N PRO A 206 -19.13 0.17 -5.16
CA PRO A 206 -20.55 -0.08 -4.88
C PRO A 206 -20.81 -1.53 -4.45
N VAL A 207 -21.87 -1.76 -3.70
CA VAL A 207 -22.44 -3.08 -3.41
C VAL A 207 -23.97 -3.05 -3.47
N TYR A 208 -24.57 -4.04 -4.12
CA TYR A 208 -26.03 -4.16 -4.14
C TYR A 208 -26.55 -4.57 -2.76
N GLY A 209 -27.08 -3.60 -2.00
CA GLY A 209 -27.48 -3.76 -0.60
C GLY A 209 -28.43 -4.92 -0.32
N PRO A 210 -29.49 -5.15 -1.12
CA PRO A 210 -30.39 -6.30 -0.93
C PRO A 210 -29.68 -7.65 -1.02
N PHE A 211 -28.72 -7.82 -1.93
CA PHE A 211 -27.94 -9.05 -2.05
C PHE A 211 -26.93 -9.20 -0.90
N LEU A 212 -26.29 -8.10 -0.50
CA LEU A 212 -25.41 -8.08 0.67
C LEU A 212 -26.17 -8.55 1.92
N ALA A 213 -27.38 -8.03 2.14
CA ALA A 213 -28.23 -8.44 3.26
C ALA A 213 -28.70 -9.90 3.17
N GLU A 214 -28.98 -10.41 1.95
CA GLU A 214 -29.33 -11.81 1.72
C GLU A 214 -28.15 -12.75 2.05
N CYS A 215 -26.93 -12.37 1.64
CA CYS A 215 -25.71 -13.14 1.91
C CYS A 215 -25.31 -13.10 3.39
N GLY A 216 -25.49 -11.97 4.05
CA GLY A 216 -25.02 -11.75 5.42
C GLY A 216 -23.54 -12.11 5.58
N SER A 217 -23.19 -12.88 6.59
CA SER A 217 -21.79 -13.32 6.84
C SER A 217 -21.18 -14.21 5.75
N LYS A 218 -21.94 -14.60 4.73
CA LYS A 218 -21.42 -15.34 3.58
C LYS A 218 -20.99 -14.45 2.43
N PHE A 219 -21.23 -13.14 2.49
CA PHE A 219 -20.80 -12.24 1.44
C PHE A 219 -19.30 -12.34 1.22
N GLY A 220 -18.88 -12.54 -0.03
CA GLY A 220 -17.47 -12.66 -0.39
C GLY A 220 -16.77 -13.95 0.02
N THR A 221 -17.49 -15.00 0.43
CA THR A 221 -16.88 -16.31 0.74
C THR A 221 -16.73 -17.23 -0.48
N ASP A 222 -17.47 -16.93 -1.54
CA ASP A 222 -17.49 -17.71 -2.80
C ASP A 222 -17.94 -16.79 -3.95
N ASN A 223 -17.64 -17.17 -5.19
CA ASN A 223 -18.04 -16.41 -6.37
C ASN A 223 -19.56 -16.36 -6.61
N SER A 224 -20.33 -17.21 -5.95
CA SER A 224 -21.80 -17.14 -5.96
C SER A 224 -22.39 -16.21 -4.88
N THR A 225 -21.56 -15.74 -3.96
CA THR A 225 -21.92 -14.77 -2.92
C THR A 225 -21.43 -13.36 -3.22
N LEU A 226 -21.14 -13.10 -4.50
CA LEU A 226 -20.82 -11.79 -5.06
C LEU A 226 -21.75 -11.49 -6.25
N LEU A 227 -21.92 -10.21 -6.55
CA LEU A 227 -22.42 -9.71 -7.83
C LEU A 227 -21.33 -8.88 -8.52
N TYR A 228 -21.47 -8.73 -9.81
CA TYR A 228 -20.45 -8.20 -10.69
C TYR A 228 -21.00 -7.05 -11.53
N CYS A 229 -20.27 -5.94 -11.64
CA CYS A 229 -20.60 -4.83 -12.55
C CYS A 229 -19.37 -4.33 -13.32
N GLY A 230 -18.20 -4.93 -13.09
CA GLY A 230 -16.95 -4.61 -13.76
C GLY A 230 -16.77 -5.28 -15.11
N ALA A 231 -15.58 -5.09 -15.71
CA ALA A 231 -15.22 -5.61 -17.01
C ALA A 231 -15.27 -7.14 -17.11
N PHE A 232 -15.09 -7.84 -15.99
CA PHE A 232 -15.07 -9.29 -15.89
C PHE A 232 -16.02 -9.81 -14.81
N ILE A 233 -16.28 -11.12 -14.88
CA ILE A 233 -17.05 -11.91 -13.91
C ILE A 233 -16.13 -13.02 -13.40
N LEU A 234 -16.02 -13.20 -12.08
CA LEU A 234 -15.35 -14.37 -11.50
C LEU A 234 -16.23 -15.62 -11.72
N SER A 235 -16.18 -16.17 -12.94
CA SER A 235 -17.05 -17.28 -13.37
C SER A 235 -16.66 -18.61 -12.73
N THR A 236 -15.37 -18.78 -12.41
CA THR A 236 -14.85 -19.97 -11.71
C THR A 236 -14.01 -19.55 -10.52
N TYR A 237 -14.31 -20.14 -9.37
CA TYR A 237 -13.51 -20.01 -8.16
C TYR A 237 -13.37 -21.37 -7.50
N GLN A 238 -12.21 -21.96 -7.62
CA GLN A 238 -11.85 -23.26 -7.06
C GLN A 238 -10.55 -23.09 -6.25
N PRO A 239 -10.63 -22.88 -4.95
CA PRO A 239 -9.45 -22.68 -4.10
C PRO A 239 -8.39 -23.75 -4.31
N GLN A 240 -7.12 -23.34 -4.41
CA GLN A 240 -5.95 -24.19 -4.68
C GLN A 240 -6.05 -24.99 -5.99
N GLN A 241 -6.82 -24.53 -6.95
CA GLN A 241 -6.92 -25.12 -8.29
C GLN A 241 -6.90 -24.03 -9.37
N GLN A 242 -7.98 -23.25 -9.49
CA GLN A 242 -8.06 -22.19 -10.50
C GLN A 242 -9.07 -21.10 -10.15
N ARG A 243 -8.81 -19.92 -10.72
CA ARG A 243 -9.72 -18.78 -10.80
C ARG A 243 -9.84 -18.38 -12.26
N VAL A 244 -11.06 -18.12 -12.72
CA VAL A 244 -11.27 -17.63 -14.09
C VAL A 244 -12.14 -16.39 -14.04
N LEU A 245 -11.59 -15.29 -14.56
CA LEU A 245 -12.34 -14.08 -14.85
C LEU A 245 -12.75 -14.14 -16.33
N THR A 246 -14.04 -14.10 -16.64
CA THR A 246 -14.55 -14.07 -18.01
C THR A 246 -15.11 -12.69 -18.33
N LYS A 247 -14.92 -12.23 -19.56
CA LYS A 247 -15.46 -10.96 -20.04
C LYS A 247 -16.95 -10.85 -19.71
N ASN A 248 -17.35 -9.72 -19.09
CA ASN A 248 -18.74 -9.44 -18.78
C ASN A 248 -19.47 -8.97 -20.05
N PRO A 249 -20.43 -9.74 -20.59
CA PRO A 249 -21.09 -9.41 -21.85
C PRO A 249 -22.01 -8.19 -21.75
N THR A 250 -22.39 -7.80 -20.51
CA THR A 250 -23.26 -6.66 -20.24
C THR A 250 -22.50 -5.42 -19.77
N TYR A 251 -21.17 -5.50 -19.74
CA TYR A 251 -20.35 -4.39 -19.31
C TYR A 251 -20.57 -3.15 -20.16
N TRP A 252 -20.65 -1.99 -19.51
CA TRP A 252 -20.99 -0.73 -20.19
C TRP A 252 -19.94 -0.31 -21.23
N ASP A 253 -18.66 -0.63 -20.99
CA ASP A 253 -17.52 -0.32 -21.87
C ASP A 253 -16.86 -1.58 -22.46
N LYS A 254 -17.67 -2.55 -22.80
CA LYS A 254 -17.20 -3.86 -23.30
C LYS A 254 -16.36 -3.82 -24.57
N GLU A 255 -16.43 -2.73 -25.33
CA GLU A 255 -15.64 -2.56 -26.57
C GLU A 255 -14.15 -2.33 -26.26
N ASN A 256 -13.83 -1.86 -25.04
CA ASN A 256 -12.47 -1.67 -24.54
C ASN A 256 -11.98 -2.83 -23.65
N VAL A 257 -12.66 -3.97 -23.67
CA VAL A 257 -12.24 -5.21 -23.01
C VAL A 257 -11.80 -6.19 -24.11
N PHE A 258 -10.49 -6.37 -24.27
CA PHE A 258 -9.89 -7.13 -25.36
C PHE A 258 -9.56 -8.58 -24.98
N LEU A 259 -9.52 -8.88 -23.68
CA LEU A 259 -9.34 -10.25 -23.18
C LEU A 259 -10.71 -10.93 -23.02
N ASP A 260 -10.88 -12.14 -23.55
CA ASP A 260 -12.09 -12.94 -23.35
C ASP A 260 -12.13 -13.58 -21.95
N ALA A 261 -10.95 -13.93 -21.44
CA ALA A 261 -10.80 -14.46 -20.10
C ALA A 261 -9.38 -14.27 -19.54
N ILE A 262 -9.28 -14.23 -18.22
CA ILE A 262 -8.03 -14.35 -17.47
C ILE A 262 -8.13 -15.66 -16.68
N GLN A 263 -7.26 -16.60 -16.98
CA GLN A 263 -7.20 -17.90 -16.32
C GLN A 263 -5.98 -17.96 -15.40
N MET A 264 -6.22 -18.02 -14.10
CA MET A 264 -5.20 -18.13 -13.09
C MET A 264 -5.20 -19.55 -12.53
N THR A 265 -4.09 -20.26 -12.66
CA THR A 265 -3.94 -21.65 -12.18
C THR A 265 -3.07 -21.66 -10.92
N TYR A 266 -3.55 -22.33 -9.88
CA TYR A 266 -2.80 -22.48 -8.64
C TYR A 266 -1.61 -23.43 -8.81
N ASN A 267 -0.47 -23.00 -8.32
CA ASN A 267 0.69 -23.85 -8.14
C ASN A 267 1.55 -23.29 -7.01
N ALA A 268 1.80 -24.09 -5.96
CA ALA A 268 2.63 -23.69 -4.82
C ALA A 268 4.06 -23.30 -5.23
N GLU A 269 4.55 -23.83 -6.36
CA GLU A 269 5.87 -23.55 -6.92
C GLU A 269 5.81 -22.59 -8.13
N ALA A 270 4.75 -21.76 -8.22
CA ALA A 270 4.50 -20.88 -9.39
C ALA A 270 5.77 -20.10 -9.82
N THR A 271 6.47 -19.48 -8.87
CA THR A 271 7.67 -18.69 -9.15
C THR A 271 8.80 -19.49 -9.80
N SER A 272 8.98 -20.77 -9.41
CA SER A 272 10.08 -21.60 -9.92
C SER A 272 9.78 -22.27 -11.26
N ILE A 273 8.49 -22.53 -11.57
CA ILE A 273 8.09 -23.24 -12.79
C ILE A 273 7.60 -22.33 -13.92
N ALA A 274 7.21 -21.08 -13.62
CA ALA A 274 6.57 -20.17 -14.56
C ALA A 274 7.39 -19.97 -15.84
N THR A 275 8.71 -19.79 -15.73
CA THR A 275 9.60 -19.59 -16.88
C THR A 275 9.59 -20.78 -17.84
N THR A 276 9.57 -22.01 -17.31
CA THR A 276 9.47 -23.24 -18.12
C THR A 276 8.10 -23.36 -18.78
N MET A 277 7.04 -23.05 -18.04
CA MET A 277 5.66 -23.09 -18.57
C MET A 277 5.42 -22.00 -19.64
N TYR A 278 6.03 -20.80 -19.47
CA TYR A 278 5.99 -19.78 -20.50
C TYR A 278 6.67 -20.26 -21.79
N GLN A 279 7.88 -20.82 -21.70
CA GLN A 279 8.62 -21.34 -22.84
C GLN A 279 7.91 -22.51 -23.55
N SER A 280 7.10 -23.30 -22.83
CA SER A 280 6.24 -24.35 -23.41
C SER A 280 4.90 -23.82 -23.93
N GLY A 281 4.57 -22.55 -23.73
CA GLY A 281 3.31 -21.93 -24.15
C GLY A 281 2.10 -22.30 -23.29
N GLU A 282 2.33 -22.75 -22.04
CA GLU A 282 1.27 -23.10 -21.11
C GLU A 282 0.76 -21.88 -20.34
N VAL A 283 1.60 -20.87 -20.12
CA VAL A 283 1.25 -19.58 -19.53
C VAL A 283 1.75 -18.43 -20.39
N ASP A 284 1.18 -17.24 -20.19
CA ASP A 284 1.45 -16.02 -20.97
C ASP A 284 2.26 -15.00 -20.15
N GLN A 285 2.59 -15.34 -18.90
CA GLN A 285 3.47 -14.55 -18.03
C GLN A 285 4.35 -15.46 -17.17
N ALA A 286 5.59 -15.01 -16.95
CA ALA A 286 6.52 -15.60 -15.99
C ALA A 286 7.44 -14.52 -15.44
N ASP A 287 7.41 -14.32 -14.13
CA ASP A 287 8.45 -13.56 -13.42
C ASP A 287 9.74 -14.36 -13.40
N ILE A 288 10.87 -13.66 -13.54
CA ILE A 288 12.19 -14.28 -13.63
C ILE A 288 12.93 -14.00 -12.33
N SER A 289 13.28 -15.05 -11.62
CA SER A 289 14.09 -14.93 -10.40
C SER A 289 15.49 -14.39 -10.70
N SER A 290 16.07 -13.65 -9.77
CA SER A 290 17.36 -12.97 -9.94
C SER A 290 18.54 -13.92 -10.24
N ASP A 291 18.46 -15.17 -9.80
CA ASP A 291 19.47 -16.21 -10.07
C ASP A 291 19.42 -16.73 -11.51
N LEU A 292 18.24 -16.77 -12.13
CA LEU A 292 18.05 -17.18 -13.52
C LEU A 292 18.28 -16.03 -14.52
N LEU A 293 18.04 -14.79 -14.12
CA LEU A 293 18.00 -13.63 -14.99
C LEU A 293 19.25 -13.51 -15.87
N SER A 294 20.45 -13.58 -15.28
CA SER A 294 21.70 -13.42 -16.02
C SER A 294 21.92 -14.50 -17.08
N ALA A 295 21.53 -15.74 -16.80
CA ALA A 295 21.62 -16.85 -17.75
C ALA A 295 20.61 -16.68 -18.89
N MET A 296 19.39 -16.30 -18.57
CA MET A 296 18.32 -16.11 -19.56
C MET A 296 18.55 -14.88 -20.45
N MET A 297 19.12 -13.80 -19.93
CA MET A 297 19.55 -12.63 -20.72
C MET A 297 20.72 -12.94 -21.67
N ALA A 298 21.50 -13.97 -21.40
CA ALA A 298 22.58 -14.42 -22.27
C ALA A 298 22.13 -15.46 -23.31
N ASP A 299 20.99 -16.12 -23.10
CA ASP A 299 20.47 -17.15 -24.00
C ASP A 299 19.78 -16.50 -25.22
N PRO A 300 20.21 -16.79 -26.46
CA PRO A 300 19.58 -16.29 -27.68
C PRO A 300 18.09 -16.60 -27.82
N ASN A 301 17.59 -17.64 -27.14
CA ASN A 301 16.18 -18.04 -27.23
C ASN A 301 15.26 -17.26 -26.28
N THR A 302 15.81 -16.62 -25.24
CA THR A 302 15.03 -15.96 -24.20
C THR A 302 15.31 -14.46 -24.06
N LYS A 303 16.52 -13.99 -24.37
CA LYS A 303 16.96 -12.60 -24.16
C LYS A 303 16.04 -11.54 -24.78
N ASP A 304 15.44 -11.85 -25.93
CA ASP A 304 14.57 -10.94 -26.69
C ASP A 304 13.09 -11.04 -26.24
N LEU A 305 12.81 -11.77 -25.16
CA LEU A 305 11.50 -11.94 -24.54
C LEU A 305 11.43 -11.32 -23.13
N ILE A 306 12.57 -10.82 -22.63
CA ILE A 306 12.70 -10.38 -21.23
C ILE A 306 12.68 -8.87 -21.15
N HIS A 307 11.80 -8.36 -20.31
CA HIS A 307 11.74 -6.95 -19.98
C HIS A 307 11.41 -6.75 -18.49
N PRO A 308 11.71 -5.57 -17.90
CA PRO A 308 11.22 -5.26 -16.56
C PRO A 308 9.69 -5.06 -16.55
N SER A 309 9.07 -5.27 -15.41
CA SER A 309 7.72 -4.77 -15.15
C SER A 309 7.68 -3.24 -15.26
N ARG A 310 6.50 -2.64 -15.44
CA ARG A 310 6.36 -1.17 -15.37
C ARG A 310 6.81 -0.69 -13.98
N ALA A 311 7.56 0.42 -13.92
CA ALA A 311 7.95 1.01 -12.65
C ALA A 311 6.71 1.37 -11.85
N ASP A 312 6.69 0.94 -10.59
CA ASP A 312 5.60 1.19 -9.66
C ASP A 312 6.09 2.14 -8.56
N THR A 313 5.59 3.37 -8.58
CA THR A 313 5.86 4.40 -7.58
C THR A 313 4.78 4.46 -6.49
N SER A 314 3.83 3.52 -6.49
CA SER A 314 2.83 3.40 -5.43
C SER A 314 3.38 2.82 -4.14
N TYR A 315 4.58 2.22 -4.15
CA TYR A 315 5.24 1.67 -2.97
C TYR A 315 6.62 2.27 -2.76
N ALA A 316 6.93 2.61 -1.49
CA ALA A 316 8.26 2.94 -1.03
C ALA A 316 8.70 2.03 0.11
N TYR A 317 10.02 1.78 0.17
CA TYR A 317 10.67 1.01 1.22
C TYR A 317 11.69 1.88 1.94
N TRP A 318 11.70 1.79 3.26
CA TRP A 318 12.63 2.48 4.14
C TRP A 318 13.14 1.51 5.19
N TYR A 319 14.30 1.78 5.76
CA TYR A 319 14.68 1.18 7.02
C TYR A 319 14.21 2.11 8.16
N LEU A 320 13.49 1.55 9.10
CA LEU A 320 12.95 2.26 10.27
C LEU A 320 13.60 1.76 11.55
N PHE A 321 13.84 2.71 12.45
CA PHE A 321 14.26 2.47 13.81
C PHE A 321 13.04 2.23 14.70
N ASN A 322 13.11 1.20 15.53
CA ASN A 322 12.04 0.90 16.51
C ASN A 322 12.29 1.63 17.83
N PHE A 323 11.38 2.50 18.21
CA PHE A 323 11.44 3.27 19.45
C PHE A 323 10.75 2.58 20.64
N ASP A 324 10.06 1.47 20.39
CA ASP A 324 9.41 0.65 21.42
C ASP A 324 9.79 -0.83 21.23
N PRO A 325 11.06 -1.17 21.54
CA PRO A 325 11.56 -2.52 21.33
C PRO A 325 10.91 -3.52 22.28
N ASN A 326 10.34 -4.57 21.71
CA ASN A 326 9.74 -5.70 22.43
C ASN A 326 10.37 -7.01 21.96
N PHE A 327 11.67 -7.17 22.17
CA PHE A 327 12.44 -8.35 21.83
C PHE A 327 13.21 -8.90 23.04
N ASP A 328 13.67 -10.13 22.94
CA ASP A 328 14.28 -10.87 24.04
C ASP A 328 15.47 -10.13 24.68
N ALA A 329 15.62 -10.30 25.99
CA ALA A 329 16.64 -9.65 26.81
C ALA A 329 18.10 -9.92 26.33
N GLU A 330 18.35 -11.01 25.62
CA GLU A 330 19.66 -11.32 25.03
C GLU A 330 20.08 -10.31 23.95
N TYR A 331 19.12 -9.60 23.33
CA TYR A 331 19.35 -8.53 22.35
C TYR A 331 19.38 -7.14 22.99
N GLU A 332 19.33 -7.05 24.32
CA GLU A 332 19.53 -5.83 25.11
C GLU A 332 18.57 -4.67 24.75
N PRO A 333 17.23 -4.85 24.82
CA PRO A 333 16.26 -3.82 24.43
C PRO A 333 16.44 -2.49 25.17
N GLU A 334 16.83 -2.50 26.44
CA GLU A 334 17.04 -1.26 27.21
C GLU A 334 18.29 -0.49 26.73
N ASN A 335 19.35 -1.21 26.30
CA ASN A 335 20.54 -0.58 25.69
C ASN A 335 20.21 0.01 24.32
N TRP A 336 19.36 -0.69 23.56
CA TRP A 336 18.81 -0.17 22.30
C TRP A 336 17.98 1.10 22.50
N LYS A 337 17.12 1.17 23.54
CA LYS A 337 16.34 2.37 23.85
C LYS A 337 17.22 3.59 24.06
N LEU A 338 18.37 3.45 24.72
CA LEU A 338 19.33 4.55 24.84
C LEU A 338 19.88 4.97 23.48
N ALA A 339 20.28 4.00 22.67
CA ALA A 339 20.89 4.26 21.36
C ALA A 339 19.90 4.87 20.35
N VAL A 340 18.69 4.33 20.25
CA VAL A 340 17.69 4.78 19.26
C VAL A 340 17.20 6.21 19.54
N ASN A 341 17.20 6.68 20.78
CA ASN A 341 16.84 8.05 21.11
C ASN A 341 17.99 9.05 20.89
N ASN A 342 19.22 8.57 20.69
CA ASN A 342 20.37 9.43 20.37
C ASN A 342 20.40 9.77 18.87
N GLU A 343 20.24 11.04 18.52
CA GLU A 343 20.21 11.49 17.11
C GLU A 343 21.54 11.23 16.40
N ASN A 344 22.68 11.43 17.08
CA ASN A 344 24.00 11.18 16.49
C ASN A 344 24.22 9.69 16.19
N PHE A 345 23.67 8.79 17.02
CA PHE A 345 23.67 7.36 16.72
C PHE A 345 22.88 7.06 15.42
N ARG A 346 21.65 7.57 15.31
CA ARG A 346 20.84 7.36 14.10
C ARG A 346 21.53 7.93 12.85
N LYS A 347 22.04 9.16 12.94
CA LYS A 347 22.80 9.81 11.83
C LYS A 347 24.04 9.02 11.43
N SER A 348 24.77 8.41 12.39
CA SER A 348 25.90 7.57 12.07
C SER A 348 25.50 6.36 11.20
N ILE A 349 24.34 5.74 11.52
CA ILE A 349 23.79 4.61 10.73
C ILE A 349 23.38 5.07 9.33
N VAL A 350 22.63 6.20 9.22
CA VAL A 350 22.18 6.75 7.92
C VAL A 350 23.37 6.99 6.99
N HIS A 351 24.43 7.65 7.48
CA HIS A 351 25.60 7.97 6.67
C HIS A 351 26.54 6.79 6.43
N ALA A 352 26.44 5.72 7.22
CA ALA A 352 27.20 4.50 7.00
C ALA A 352 26.57 3.57 5.96
N PHE A 353 25.27 3.71 5.69
CA PHE A 353 24.53 2.79 4.84
C PHE A 353 24.67 3.11 3.35
N ASN A 354 25.59 2.42 2.67
CA ASN A 354 25.65 2.40 1.22
C ASN A 354 24.58 1.44 0.68
N ARG A 355 23.51 2.00 0.13
CA ARG A 355 22.35 1.24 -0.35
C ARG A 355 22.62 0.44 -1.64
N MET A 356 23.53 0.88 -2.50
CA MET A 356 23.74 0.29 -3.83
C MET A 356 24.05 -1.21 -3.82
N PRO A 357 24.94 -1.75 -2.95
CA PRO A 357 25.15 -3.19 -2.87
C PRO A 357 23.90 -3.97 -2.45
N ALA A 358 23.06 -3.40 -1.57
CA ALA A 358 21.81 -4.01 -1.14
C ALA A 358 20.77 -4.01 -2.28
N LEU A 359 20.62 -2.90 -3.01
CA LEU A 359 19.73 -2.79 -4.18
C LEU A 359 20.13 -3.76 -5.31
N THR A 360 21.43 -4.03 -5.46
CA THR A 360 21.95 -5.02 -6.44
C THR A 360 21.47 -6.45 -6.14
N THR A 361 21.02 -6.75 -4.92
CA THR A 361 20.41 -8.06 -4.62
C THR A 361 19.04 -8.21 -5.25
N SER A 362 18.33 -7.11 -5.47
CA SER A 362 17.00 -7.05 -6.08
C SER A 362 17.07 -6.83 -7.59
N ASP A 363 17.85 -5.87 -8.04
CA ASP A 363 18.09 -5.64 -9.48
C ASP A 363 19.60 -5.60 -9.77
N ARG A 364 20.09 -6.60 -10.52
CA ARG A 364 21.51 -6.72 -10.90
C ARG A 364 21.84 -5.95 -12.18
N ILE A 365 20.83 -5.49 -12.91
CA ILE A 365 20.98 -4.84 -14.22
C ILE A 365 20.99 -3.32 -14.02
N ASP A 366 20.02 -2.81 -13.29
CA ASP A 366 19.82 -1.37 -13.08
C ASP A 366 19.40 -1.06 -11.62
N PRO A 367 20.27 -1.34 -10.63
CA PRO A 367 19.94 -1.11 -9.22
C PRO A 367 19.74 0.36 -8.89
N GLU A 368 20.34 1.29 -9.63
CA GLU A 368 20.17 2.74 -9.43
C GLU A 368 18.72 3.18 -9.65
N SER A 369 18.01 2.54 -10.57
CA SER A 369 16.60 2.86 -10.86
C SER A 369 15.64 2.53 -9.71
N LEU A 370 16.08 1.70 -8.75
CA LEU A 370 15.30 1.37 -7.55
C LEU A 370 15.50 2.36 -6.41
N LYS A 371 16.59 3.15 -6.45
CA LYS A 371 17.01 4.01 -5.35
C LYS A 371 15.96 5.09 -5.08
N ASN A 372 15.50 5.18 -3.84
CA ASN A 372 14.64 6.25 -3.36
C ASN A 372 15.34 7.03 -2.25
N ASN A 373 15.37 8.36 -2.37
CA ASN A 373 16.10 9.24 -1.46
C ASN A 373 15.19 9.97 -0.46
N THR A 374 13.89 9.79 -0.60
CA THR A 374 12.83 10.44 0.18
C THR A 374 11.87 9.39 0.74
N ILE A 375 10.99 9.76 1.64
CA ILE A 375 9.93 8.85 2.11
C ILE A 375 8.93 8.64 0.99
N THR A 376 8.41 9.72 0.42
CA THR A 376 7.55 9.71 -0.77
C THR A 376 8.39 9.45 -2.02
N PRO A 377 8.01 8.51 -2.90
CA PRO A 377 8.73 8.27 -4.16
C PRO A 377 8.73 9.47 -5.10
N ASN A 378 9.82 9.65 -5.85
CA ASN A 378 9.84 10.56 -7.00
C ASN A 378 8.79 10.14 -8.03
N ALA A 379 8.16 11.10 -8.70
CA ALA A 379 7.07 10.92 -9.67
C ALA A 379 5.77 10.34 -9.09
N PHE A 380 5.60 10.36 -7.77
CA PHE A 380 4.35 9.97 -7.11
C PHE A 380 3.24 11.00 -7.32
N ALA A 381 3.48 12.25 -6.98
CA ALA A 381 2.52 13.34 -7.08
C ALA A 381 3.18 14.63 -7.61
N SER A 382 2.41 15.43 -8.32
CA SER A 382 2.87 16.69 -8.93
C SER A 382 1.78 17.75 -8.83
N ALA A 383 2.19 19.01 -8.62
CA ALA A 383 1.36 20.20 -8.87
C ALA A 383 2.07 21.05 -9.92
N SER A 384 2.68 22.19 -9.58
CA SER A 384 3.53 22.92 -10.53
C SER A 384 4.85 22.21 -10.86
N LYS A 385 5.28 21.28 -10.00
CA LYS A 385 6.44 20.40 -10.15
C LYS A 385 6.25 19.12 -9.34
N ASP A 386 7.12 18.14 -9.55
CA ASP A 386 7.13 16.92 -8.73
C ASP A 386 7.32 17.25 -7.25
N TYR A 387 6.58 16.55 -6.39
CA TYR A 387 6.56 16.75 -4.94
C TYR A 387 7.96 16.72 -4.31
N THR A 388 8.81 15.80 -4.72
CA THR A 388 10.13 15.62 -4.12
C THR A 388 11.11 16.77 -4.40
N TYR A 389 10.74 17.68 -5.32
CA TYR A 389 11.53 18.88 -5.62
C TYR A 389 11.02 20.17 -4.93
N TYR A 390 10.06 20.07 -4.01
CA TYR A 390 9.68 21.22 -3.17
C TYR A 390 10.73 21.53 -2.12
N GLU A 391 10.66 22.77 -1.59
CA GLU A 391 11.58 23.25 -0.55
C GLU A 391 11.56 22.33 0.67
N GLY A 392 12.72 21.86 1.11
CA GLY A 392 12.92 20.87 2.15
C GLY A 392 13.42 19.55 1.57
N LEU A 393 12.72 18.95 0.60
CA LEU A 393 13.08 17.65 0.02
C LEU A 393 14.07 17.71 -1.14
N ALA A 394 14.09 18.79 -1.90
CA ALA A 394 14.93 18.92 -3.10
C ALA A 394 16.42 18.60 -2.87
N ALA A 395 16.93 18.88 -1.67
CA ALA A 395 18.31 18.57 -1.31
C ALA A 395 18.56 17.04 -1.14
N TYR A 396 17.52 16.28 -0.80
CA TYR A 396 17.59 14.83 -0.66
C TYR A 396 17.40 14.10 -1.98
N THR A 397 16.51 14.60 -2.84
CA THR A 397 16.04 13.91 -4.06
C THR A 397 17.19 13.49 -4.97
N ASP A 398 18.11 14.39 -5.26
CA ASP A 398 19.29 14.14 -6.10
C ASP A 398 20.56 13.79 -5.27
N GLY A 399 20.42 13.67 -3.96
CA GLY A 399 21.50 13.43 -3.03
C GLY A 399 21.85 11.95 -2.82
N ASP A 400 22.92 11.75 -2.05
CA ASP A 400 23.22 10.45 -1.46
C ASP A 400 23.56 10.65 0.01
N ASN A 401 22.87 9.92 0.90
CA ASN A 401 23.13 10.00 2.33
C ASN A 401 24.41 9.27 2.75
N PHE A 402 24.99 8.43 1.88
CA PHE A 402 26.20 7.70 2.19
C PHE A 402 27.42 8.61 2.23
N ASP A 403 27.97 8.82 3.43
CA ASP A 403 29.19 9.60 3.66
C ASP A 403 29.95 9.03 4.87
N LYS A 404 31.06 8.35 4.58
CA LYS A 404 31.89 7.72 5.61
C LYS A 404 32.50 8.72 6.61
N ALA A 405 32.79 9.94 6.18
CA ALA A 405 33.40 10.94 7.05
C ALA A 405 32.35 11.47 8.05
N LEU A 406 31.15 11.78 7.57
CA LEU A 406 30.03 12.15 8.44
C LEU A 406 29.61 11.00 9.36
N ALA A 407 29.58 9.76 8.87
CA ALA A 407 29.28 8.59 9.69
C ALA A 407 30.25 8.46 10.89
N GLU A 408 31.55 8.66 10.68
CA GLU A 408 32.56 8.59 11.74
C GLU A 408 32.51 9.80 12.69
N GLU A 409 32.17 10.99 12.19
CA GLU A 409 31.97 12.18 13.02
C GLU A 409 30.79 11.98 13.98
N TYR A 410 29.61 11.57 13.47
CA TYR A 410 28.44 11.30 14.29
C TYR A 410 28.65 10.12 15.24
N LYS A 411 29.34 9.05 14.81
CA LYS A 411 29.72 7.93 15.69
C LYS A 411 30.54 8.42 16.89
N THR A 412 31.55 9.28 16.63
CA THR A 412 32.41 9.79 17.70
C THR A 412 31.60 10.52 18.76
N THR A 413 30.69 11.41 18.34
CA THR A 413 29.81 12.15 19.23
C THR A 413 28.84 11.21 19.95
N ALA A 414 28.23 10.25 19.23
CA ALA A 414 27.31 9.27 19.79
C ALA A 414 27.96 8.40 20.90
N ILE A 415 29.22 7.97 20.71
CA ILE A 415 29.95 7.21 21.72
C ILE A 415 30.09 8.02 23.04
N GLU A 416 30.44 9.30 22.95
CA GLU A 416 30.57 10.17 24.14
C GLU A 416 29.23 10.33 24.86
N GLU A 417 28.16 10.64 24.13
CA GLU A 417 26.82 10.86 24.68
C GLU A 417 26.22 9.58 25.25
N LEU A 418 26.29 8.46 24.52
CA LEU A 418 25.74 7.18 24.94
C LEU A 418 26.51 6.59 26.14
N THR A 419 27.84 6.75 26.16
CA THR A 419 28.64 6.34 27.34
C THR A 419 28.23 7.12 28.57
N ALA A 420 27.99 8.43 28.43
CA ALA A 420 27.50 9.27 29.53
C ALA A 420 26.09 8.88 29.99
N ALA A 421 25.26 8.39 29.08
CA ALA A 421 23.91 7.86 29.36
C ALA A 421 23.93 6.42 29.94
N GLY A 422 25.09 5.77 30.00
CA GLY A 422 25.26 4.41 30.55
C GLY A 422 25.07 3.27 29.57
N ALA A 423 25.06 3.57 28.26
CA ALA A 423 25.03 2.53 27.23
C ALA A 423 26.32 1.71 27.18
N THR A 424 26.20 0.47 26.72
CA THR A 424 27.32 -0.47 26.51
C THR A 424 27.51 -0.75 25.02
N PHE A 425 28.75 -0.94 24.59
CA PHE A 425 29.08 -1.22 23.21
C PHE A 425 29.61 -2.66 23.05
N PRO A 426 29.37 -3.32 21.86
CA PRO A 426 28.60 -2.79 20.75
C PRO A 426 27.09 -2.67 21.06
N ILE A 427 26.43 -1.71 20.41
CA ILE A 427 24.95 -1.65 20.42
C ILE A 427 24.42 -2.80 19.56
N LYS A 428 23.65 -3.70 20.15
CA LYS A 428 22.97 -4.78 19.41
C LYS A 428 21.79 -4.24 18.66
N MET A 429 21.75 -4.50 17.35
CA MET A 429 20.71 -4.02 16.45
C MET A 429 20.01 -5.19 15.76
N LEU A 430 18.90 -5.67 16.33
CA LEU A 430 18.13 -6.80 15.80
C LEU A 430 17.46 -6.41 14.49
N MET A 431 17.78 -7.12 13.39
CA MET A 431 17.23 -6.91 12.06
C MET A 431 16.49 -8.16 11.58
N CYS A 432 15.15 -8.08 11.54
CA CYS A 432 14.32 -9.19 11.14
C CYS A 432 13.96 -9.13 9.65
N TYR A 433 13.79 -10.30 9.03
CA TYR A 433 13.33 -10.43 7.65
C TYR A 433 12.23 -11.50 7.51
N ASN A 434 11.36 -11.34 6.50
CA ASN A 434 10.39 -12.37 6.14
C ASN A 434 11.07 -13.43 5.25
N PRO A 435 11.19 -14.69 5.70
CA PRO A 435 11.88 -15.75 4.96
C PRO A 435 11.19 -16.14 3.64
N THR A 436 9.90 -15.80 3.47
CA THR A 436 9.16 -16.05 2.22
C THR A 436 9.43 -15.00 1.14
N SER A 437 10.04 -13.85 1.51
CA SER A 437 10.41 -12.82 0.54
C SER A 437 11.76 -13.14 -0.10
N ALA A 438 11.75 -13.26 -1.42
CA ALA A 438 12.96 -13.51 -2.19
C ALA A 438 14.03 -12.44 -1.89
N ASN A 439 15.29 -12.89 -1.75
CA ASN A 439 16.48 -12.06 -1.56
C ASN A 439 16.55 -11.24 -0.27
N TRP A 440 15.51 -11.15 0.57
CA TRP A 440 15.53 -10.30 1.76
C TRP A 440 16.58 -10.72 2.79
N ALA A 441 16.77 -12.04 2.99
CA ALA A 441 17.87 -12.55 3.83
C ALA A 441 19.25 -12.10 3.32
N GLN A 442 19.49 -12.17 2.00
CA GLN A 442 20.73 -11.73 1.37
C GLN A 442 20.90 -10.21 1.47
N GLU A 443 19.82 -9.45 1.28
CA GLU A 443 19.83 -8.00 1.46
C GLU A 443 20.25 -7.63 2.89
N CYS A 444 19.67 -8.27 3.92
CA CYS A 444 20.06 -8.05 5.33
C CYS A 444 21.56 -8.30 5.57
N GLN A 445 22.12 -9.38 5.02
CA GLN A 445 23.57 -9.68 5.12
C GLN A 445 24.43 -8.59 4.49
N VAL A 446 24.00 -8.04 3.36
CA VAL A 446 24.69 -6.94 2.70
C VAL A 446 24.60 -5.65 3.53
N VAL A 447 23.42 -5.35 4.10
CA VAL A 447 23.21 -4.18 4.96
C VAL A 447 24.08 -4.26 6.22
N GLU A 448 24.08 -5.40 6.92
CA GLU A 448 24.96 -5.68 8.05
C GLU A 448 26.41 -5.39 7.68
N GLN A 449 26.92 -6.05 6.62
CA GLN A 449 28.30 -5.89 6.17
C GLN A 449 28.66 -4.43 5.84
N GLN A 450 27.75 -3.67 5.20
CA GLN A 450 27.99 -2.28 4.85
C GLN A 450 28.14 -1.40 6.09
N ILE A 451 27.18 -1.48 7.02
CA ILE A 451 27.16 -0.64 8.22
C ILE A 451 28.33 -1.00 9.14
N GLU A 452 28.56 -2.27 9.44
CA GLU A 452 29.64 -2.70 10.31
C GLU A 452 31.04 -2.47 9.73
N THR A 453 31.18 -2.53 8.40
CA THR A 453 32.47 -2.19 7.75
C THR A 453 32.82 -0.71 7.94
N VAL A 454 31.83 0.18 7.95
CA VAL A 454 32.03 1.63 8.09
C VAL A 454 32.19 2.03 9.56
N LEU A 455 31.31 1.52 10.42
CA LEU A 455 31.24 1.94 11.83
C LEU A 455 32.04 1.08 12.78
N GLY A 456 32.38 -0.15 12.39
CA GLY A 456 33.07 -1.13 13.24
C GLY A 456 32.10 -1.98 14.07
N ALA A 457 32.36 -3.29 14.13
CA ALA A 457 31.60 -4.25 14.92
C ALA A 457 31.77 -4.08 16.45
N ASP A 458 32.66 -3.19 16.88
CA ASP A 458 32.83 -2.76 18.26
C ASP A 458 31.90 -1.60 18.65
N TYR A 459 31.26 -0.95 17.68
CA TYR A 459 30.27 0.10 17.88
C TYR A 459 28.85 -0.40 17.72
N VAL A 460 28.55 -1.13 16.65
CA VAL A 460 27.23 -1.70 16.36
C VAL A 460 27.40 -3.17 15.95
N ASP A 461 26.53 -4.04 16.47
CA ASP A 461 26.45 -5.48 16.18
C ASP A 461 25.05 -5.78 15.60
N ILE A 462 24.97 -5.95 14.27
CA ILE A 462 23.70 -6.20 13.59
C ILE A 462 23.41 -7.70 13.61
N ILE A 463 22.28 -8.06 14.24
CA ILE A 463 21.87 -9.45 14.42
C ILE A 463 20.72 -9.75 13.47
N ILE A 464 20.96 -10.59 12.46
CA ILE A 464 19.96 -10.96 11.45
C ILE A 464 19.12 -12.13 11.96
N GLN A 465 17.79 -11.99 11.95
CA GLN A 465 16.86 -13.03 12.39
C GLN A 465 15.71 -13.24 11.39
N ALA A 466 15.43 -14.51 11.05
CA ALA A 466 14.24 -14.85 10.29
C ALA A 466 13.01 -14.72 11.19
N GLY A 467 12.00 -14.01 10.71
CA GLY A 467 10.68 -14.03 11.33
C GLY A 467 9.86 -15.26 10.89
N PRO A 468 8.61 -15.40 11.34
CA PRO A 468 7.74 -16.48 10.93
C PRO A 468 7.35 -16.36 9.45
N GLU A 469 7.17 -17.50 8.77
CA GLU A 469 6.74 -17.55 7.37
C GLU A 469 5.31 -17.02 7.18
N THR A 470 4.47 -17.14 8.21
CA THR A 470 3.08 -16.66 8.20
C THR A 470 2.88 -15.64 9.31
N GLY A 471 2.14 -14.56 9.04
CA GLY A 471 1.84 -13.53 10.04
C GLY A 471 3.05 -12.67 10.42
N PHE A 472 4.04 -12.51 9.54
CA PHE A 472 5.28 -11.75 9.79
C PHE A 472 4.99 -10.33 10.31
N LEU A 473 4.05 -9.62 9.69
CA LEU A 473 3.72 -8.23 10.09
C LEU A 473 3.21 -8.17 11.53
N GLY A 474 2.32 -9.07 11.91
CA GLY A 474 1.79 -9.15 13.28
C GLY A 474 2.87 -9.52 14.29
N ALA A 475 3.63 -10.60 14.00
CA ALA A 475 4.61 -11.14 14.94
C ALA A 475 5.89 -10.32 15.10
N ILE A 476 6.26 -9.51 14.13
CA ILE A 476 7.52 -8.75 14.12
C ILE A 476 7.26 -7.24 14.18
N ARG A 477 6.57 -6.69 13.17
CA ARG A 477 6.42 -5.24 13.05
C ARG A 477 5.46 -4.65 14.07
N ARG A 478 4.25 -5.21 14.19
CA ARG A 478 3.22 -4.70 15.11
C ARG A 478 3.58 -4.91 16.58
N THR A 479 4.27 -6.00 16.87
CA THR A 479 4.74 -6.30 18.24
C THR A 479 6.03 -5.59 18.64
N GLY A 480 6.72 -4.91 17.71
CA GLY A 480 8.01 -4.27 17.99
C GLY A 480 9.18 -5.24 18.20
N ASN A 481 9.11 -6.47 17.65
CA ASN A 481 10.17 -7.47 17.78
C ASN A 481 11.30 -7.24 16.76
N TYR A 482 11.85 -6.05 16.71
CA TYR A 482 12.99 -5.65 15.89
C TYR A 482 13.61 -4.36 16.43
N ALA A 483 14.86 -4.09 16.09
CA ALA A 483 15.53 -2.82 16.38
C ALA A 483 15.56 -1.91 15.14
N PHE A 484 15.98 -2.45 13.99
CA PHE A 484 16.10 -1.76 12.72
C PHE A 484 15.69 -2.70 11.59
N MET A 485 14.73 -2.31 10.78
CA MET A 485 14.15 -3.23 9.80
C MET A 485 13.65 -2.48 8.56
N LYS A 486 13.70 -3.12 7.39
CA LYS A 486 13.05 -2.64 6.19
C LYS A 486 11.53 -2.71 6.36
N CYS A 487 10.89 -1.57 6.20
CA CYS A 487 9.44 -1.40 6.19
C CYS A 487 8.99 -0.80 4.86
N ASN A 488 7.70 -0.84 4.58
CA ASN A 488 7.13 -0.30 3.35
C ASN A 488 5.77 0.32 3.59
N TRP A 489 5.38 1.20 2.70
CA TRP A 489 4.03 1.72 2.59
C TRP A 489 3.59 1.75 1.13
N GLY A 490 2.31 1.55 0.89
CA GLY A 490 1.67 1.73 -0.41
C GLY A 490 0.74 2.94 -0.35
N ALA A 491 0.78 3.79 -1.36
CA ALA A 491 -0.08 4.95 -1.42
C ALA A 491 -1.54 4.57 -1.67
N ASP A 492 -2.46 5.08 -0.85
CA ASP A 492 -3.89 4.82 -0.97
C ASP A 492 -4.60 5.85 -1.86
N TYR A 493 -4.06 7.08 -1.92
CA TYR A 493 -4.61 8.21 -2.68
C TYR A 493 -3.50 9.15 -3.17
N ALA A 494 -3.84 10.02 -4.12
CA ALA A 494 -2.89 10.88 -4.84
C ALA A 494 -2.52 12.16 -4.07
N ASP A 495 -2.04 12.04 -2.84
CA ASP A 495 -1.56 13.18 -2.04
C ASP A 495 -0.40 12.76 -1.13
N PRO A 496 0.62 13.64 -0.91
CA PRO A 496 1.71 13.35 0.02
C PRO A 496 1.25 12.99 1.45
N GLU A 497 0.04 13.36 1.83
CA GLU A 497 -0.55 13.02 3.13
C GLU A 497 -0.54 11.50 3.39
N THR A 498 -0.80 10.66 2.38
CA THR A 498 -0.78 9.19 2.52
C THR A 498 0.57 8.67 3.06
N TRP A 499 1.67 9.38 2.81
CA TRP A 499 3.00 9.02 3.28
C TRP A 499 3.29 9.46 4.71
N THR A 500 2.37 10.22 5.32
CA THR A 500 2.44 10.56 6.75
C THR A 500 1.73 9.54 7.65
N ASP A 501 0.81 8.73 7.09
CA ASP A 501 0.02 7.76 7.83
C ASP A 501 0.87 6.73 8.60
N PRO A 502 1.97 6.16 8.04
CA PRO A 502 2.85 5.25 8.78
C PRO A 502 3.50 5.87 10.02
N PHE A 503 3.58 7.19 10.08
CA PHE A 503 4.23 7.95 11.14
C PHE A 503 3.23 8.61 12.11
N SER A 504 1.94 8.33 11.97
CA SER A 504 0.89 8.78 12.87
C SER A 504 0.73 7.86 14.08
N THR A 505 0.05 8.33 15.12
CA THR A 505 -0.22 7.57 16.35
C THR A 505 -1.10 6.33 16.10
N ASP A 506 -1.90 6.35 15.03
CA ASP A 506 -2.82 5.26 14.69
C ASP A 506 -2.14 4.16 13.86
N SER A 507 -0.86 4.36 13.53
CA SER A 507 -0.08 3.39 12.77
C SER A 507 0.26 2.14 13.56
N SER A 508 0.32 1.02 12.85
CA SER A 508 0.84 -0.25 13.39
C SER A 508 2.37 -0.33 13.48
N TYR A 509 3.10 0.73 13.13
CA TYR A 509 4.56 0.80 13.26
C TYR A 509 4.96 1.18 14.69
N SER A 510 5.98 0.53 15.25
CA SER A 510 6.61 0.93 16.53
C SER A 510 7.54 2.10 16.30
N PHE A 511 6.99 3.26 16.01
CA PHE A 511 7.70 4.42 15.52
C PHE A 511 7.99 5.46 16.64
N ILE A 512 8.48 6.61 16.25
CA ILE A 512 8.91 7.73 17.12
C ILE A 512 7.87 8.12 18.19
N PHE A 513 6.57 8.07 17.88
CA PHE A 513 5.51 8.42 18.84
C PHE A 513 5.45 7.49 20.05
N LYS A 514 6.00 6.29 19.97
CA LYS A 514 6.10 5.35 21.09
C LYS A 514 7.34 5.56 21.96
N SER A 515 8.24 6.48 21.60
CA SER A 515 9.38 6.82 22.44
C SER A 515 8.91 7.38 23.79
N THR A 516 9.57 6.96 24.85
CA THR A 516 9.39 7.55 26.21
C THR A 516 10.42 8.61 26.53
N ASP A 517 11.35 8.87 25.62
CA ASP A 517 12.38 9.92 25.78
C ASP A 517 11.77 11.31 25.54
N PRO A 518 11.91 12.27 26.48
CA PRO A 518 11.30 13.59 26.38
C PRO A 518 11.78 14.42 25.18
N GLU A 519 13.05 14.29 24.76
CA GLU A 519 13.59 15.02 23.62
C GLU A 519 13.02 14.47 22.31
N THR A 520 12.96 13.16 22.17
CA THR A 520 12.34 12.48 21.03
C THR A 520 10.85 12.78 20.95
N GLN A 521 10.12 12.79 22.07
CA GLN A 521 8.71 13.16 22.11
C GLN A 521 8.47 14.63 21.69
N ALA A 522 9.37 15.56 22.07
CA ALA A 522 9.27 16.94 21.63
C ALA A 522 9.45 17.08 20.12
N LEU A 523 10.40 16.35 19.52
CA LEU A 523 10.59 16.30 18.07
C LEU A 523 9.37 15.70 17.36
N TYR A 524 8.77 14.66 17.92
CA TYR A 524 7.55 14.10 17.35
C TYR A 524 6.37 15.08 17.40
N ALA A 525 6.23 15.83 18.50
CA ALA A 525 5.21 16.87 18.60
C ALA A 525 5.41 17.96 17.52
N GLU A 526 6.66 18.38 17.26
CA GLU A 526 6.97 19.33 16.18
C GLU A 526 6.61 18.75 14.81
N TYR A 527 6.95 17.49 14.53
CA TYR A 527 6.56 16.80 13.31
C TYR A 527 5.04 16.79 13.12
N THR A 528 4.28 16.44 14.16
CA THR A 528 2.81 16.40 14.09
C THR A 528 2.19 17.77 13.84
N GLU A 529 2.78 18.86 14.40
CA GLU A 529 2.37 20.23 14.09
C GLU A 529 2.63 20.59 12.61
N LEU A 530 3.77 20.18 12.04
CA LEU A 530 4.08 20.38 10.61
C LEU A 530 3.08 19.64 9.71
N VAL A 531 2.77 18.38 10.03
CA VAL A 531 1.77 17.60 9.29
C VAL A 531 0.38 18.24 9.41
N ALA A 532 -0.04 18.64 10.59
CA ALA A 532 -1.34 19.29 10.81
C ALA A 532 -1.45 20.61 10.01
N ALA A 533 -0.38 21.41 9.99
CA ALA A 533 -0.32 22.64 9.21
C ALA A 533 -0.41 22.37 7.69
N ALA A 534 0.22 21.30 7.20
CA ALA A 534 0.14 20.89 5.80
C ALA A 534 -1.27 20.42 5.42
N LYS A 535 -1.90 19.58 6.26
CA LYS A 535 -3.28 19.09 6.08
C LYS A 535 -4.29 20.22 6.01
N ALA A 536 -4.08 21.32 6.73
CA ALA A 536 -4.96 22.49 6.74
C ALA A 536 -4.95 23.30 5.44
N ILE A 537 -3.97 23.10 4.55
CA ILE A 537 -3.90 23.79 3.26
C ILE A 537 -4.66 22.96 2.22
N THR A 538 -5.81 23.46 1.76
CA THR A 538 -6.71 22.72 0.86
C THR A 538 -6.98 23.41 -0.48
N ASP A 539 -6.59 24.67 -0.64
CA ASP A 539 -6.89 25.51 -1.80
C ASP A 539 -5.66 25.91 -2.64
N ASP A 540 -4.44 25.61 -2.16
CA ASP A 540 -3.18 25.87 -2.84
C ASP A 540 -2.27 24.63 -2.78
N MET A 541 -2.24 23.85 -3.86
CA MET A 541 -1.48 22.59 -3.92
C MET A 541 0.02 22.80 -3.83
N ASP A 542 0.57 23.90 -4.35
CA ASP A 542 2.00 24.20 -4.24
C ASP A 542 2.39 24.55 -2.80
N ALA A 543 1.55 25.31 -2.10
CA ALA A 543 1.74 25.62 -0.69
C ALA A 543 1.58 24.35 0.17
N ARG A 544 0.56 23.51 -0.11
CA ARG A 544 0.33 22.22 0.55
C ARG A 544 1.54 21.29 0.40
N TYR A 545 2.03 21.10 -0.83
CA TYR A 545 3.17 20.23 -1.10
C TYR A 545 4.47 20.78 -0.49
N THR A 546 4.64 22.10 -0.46
CA THR A 546 5.76 22.72 0.27
C THR A 546 5.72 22.41 1.76
N ALA A 547 4.53 22.45 2.36
CA ALA A 547 4.36 22.18 3.79
C ALA A 547 4.60 20.68 4.13
N PHE A 548 4.06 19.75 3.34
CA PHE A 548 4.35 18.32 3.50
C PHE A 548 5.83 17.99 3.25
N ALA A 549 6.46 18.61 2.24
CA ALA A 549 7.89 18.43 1.98
C ALA A 549 8.76 18.84 3.17
N LYS A 550 8.39 19.91 3.90
CA LYS A 550 9.06 20.32 5.14
C LYS A 550 8.85 19.32 6.27
N ALA A 551 7.64 18.77 6.42
CA ALA A 551 7.36 17.75 7.42
C ALA A 551 8.15 16.44 7.12
N GLU A 552 8.21 16.03 5.88
CA GLU A 552 9.00 14.86 5.47
C GLU A 552 10.50 15.09 5.67
N ALA A 553 11.02 16.26 5.26
CA ALA A 553 12.41 16.63 5.46
C ALA A 553 12.79 16.62 6.95
N PHE A 554 11.89 17.03 7.84
CA PHE A 554 12.10 16.98 9.28
C PHE A 554 12.41 15.55 9.76
N LEU A 555 11.68 14.54 9.28
CA LEU A 555 11.97 13.13 9.61
C LEU A 555 13.36 12.71 9.12
N LEU A 556 13.76 13.18 7.94
CA LEU A 556 15.07 12.86 7.36
C LEU A 556 16.21 13.61 8.06
N ASP A 557 16.03 14.89 8.38
CA ASP A 557 17.00 15.74 9.09
C ASP A 557 17.34 15.17 10.47
N HIS A 558 16.37 14.60 11.16
CA HIS A 558 16.53 13.95 12.47
C HIS A 558 16.83 12.45 12.37
N ALA A 559 17.06 11.94 11.16
CA ALA A 559 17.38 10.54 10.89
C ALA A 559 16.36 9.55 11.51
N PHE A 560 15.06 9.87 11.43
CA PHE A 560 14.01 8.96 11.92
C PHE A 560 13.67 7.85 10.92
N ALA A 561 13.94 8.04 9.65
CA ALA A 561 13.79 7.05 8.59
C ALA A 561 15.02 7.06 7.68
N VAL A 562 15.33 5.91 7.10
CA VAL A 562 16.39 5.74 6.10
C VAL A 562 15.74 5.34 4.78
N PRO A 563 15.47 6.26 3.85
CA PRO A 563 14.93 5.93 2.54
C PRO A 563 15.78 4.89 1.82
N PHE A 564 15.13 3.93 1.17
CA PHE A 564 15.85 2.81 0.57
C PHE A 564 15.51 2.65 -0.91
N SER A 565 14.28 2.22 -1.23
CA SER A 565 13.91 1.93 -2.61
C SER A 565 12.44 2.22 -2.90
N ILE A 566 12.11 2.36 -4.18
CA ILE A 566 10.75 2.15 -4.68
C ILE A 566 10.48 0.65 -4.81
N SER A 567 9.26 0.27 -5.25
CA SER A 567 8.91 -1.13 -5.52
C SER A 567 9.92 -1.77 -6.47
N ASN A 568 10.30 -3.01 -6.16
CA ASN A 568 11.24 -3.75 -6.99
C ASN A 568 10.65 -3.96 -8.39
N ARG A 569 11.42 -3.63 -9.42
CA ARG A 569 11.13 -4.10 -10.77
C ARG A 569 11.43 -5.59 -10.84
N SER A 570 10.41 -6.41 -11.07
CA SER A 570 10.66 -7.79 -11.51
C SER A 570 11.00 -7.78 -13.00
N TYR A 571 11.91 -8.66 -13.42
CA TYR A 571 12.09 -8.99 -14.82
C TYR A 571 11.14 -10.12 -15.16
N GLN A 572 10.50 -10.02 -16.31
CA GLN A 572 9.46 -10.96 -16.72
C GLN A 572 9.50 -11.24 -18.22
N MET A 573 8.90 -12.35 -18.60
CA MET A 573 8.34 -12.59 -19.92
C MET A 573 6.82 -12.42 -19.79
N CYS A 574 6.22 -11.52 -20.53
CA CYS A 574 4.79 -11.23 -20.45
C CYS A 574 4.22 -10.88 -21.82
N ASN A 575 3.16 -11.56 -22.19
CA ASN A 575 2.47 -11.34 -23.46
C ASN A 575 1.45 -10.18 -23.40
N LEU A 576 1.26 -9.52 -22.25
CA LEU A 576 0.57 -8.24 -22.18
C LEU A 576 1.58 -7.10 -22.38
N ASN A 577 1.12 -5.99 -22.98
CA ASN A 577 1.93 -4.78 -23.04
C ASN A 577 1.77 -4.00 -21.74
N VAL A 578 2.83 -3.89 -20.96
CA VAL A 578 2.83 -3.24 -19.65
C VAL A 578 2.55 -1.72 -19.68
N PHE A 579 2.53 -1.10 -20.87
CA PHE A 579 2.19 0.32 -21.06
C PHE A 579 0.75 0.54 -21.51
N GLU A 580 0.01 -0.53 -21.77
CA GLU A 580 -1.44 -0.52 -21.95
C GLU A 580 -2.16 -0.65 -20.60
N GLY A 581 -3.48 -0.52 -20.64
CA GLY A 581 -4.32 -0.59 -19.45
C GLY A 581 -4.15 0.63 -18.54
N GLN A 582 -4.83 0.59 -17.42
CA GLN A 582 -4.87 1.70 -16.48
C GLN A 582 -3.55 1.87 -15.74
N TYR A 583 -3.26 3.10 -15.34
CA TYR A 583 -2.11 3.43 -14.50
C TYR A 583 -2.52 4.44 -13.42
N ALA A 584 -2.08 4.21 -12.20
CA ALA A 584 -2.03 5.20 -11.14
C ALA A 584 -0.84 4.90 -10.21
N SER A 585 -0.32 5.93 -9.55
CA SER A 585 0.73 5.79 -8.53
C SER A 585 0.16 5.50 -7.13
N PHE A 586 -1.11 5.07 -7.05
CA PHE A 586 -1.85 4.80 -5.82
C PHE A 586 -3.01 3.84 -6.12
N GLY A 587 -3.60 3.31 -5.05
CA GLY A 587 -4.80 2.48 -5.14
C GLY A 587 -4.62 1.22 -5.98
N MET A 588 -5.66 0.85 -6.74
CA MET A 588 -5.73 -0.45 -7.41
C MET A 588 -5.90 -0.38 -8.94
N ALA A 589 -5.74 0.80 -9.55
CA ALA A 589 -5.92 0.97 -11.01
C ALA A 589 -4.98 0.09 -11.84
N ASN A 590 -3.71 -0.05 -11.40
CA ASN A 590 -2.71 -0.88 -12.08
C ASN A 590 -3.05 -2.39 -12.14
N GLN A 591 -4.03 -2.84 -11.38
CA GLN A 591 -4.45 -4.24 -11.30
C GLN A 591 -5.56 -4.57 -12.30
N ARG A 592 -6.06 -3.59 -13.07
CA ARG A 592 -7.15 -3.76 -14.03
C ARG A 592 -6.65 -4.26 -15.37
N TYR A 593 -7.33 -5.27 -15.92
CA TYR A 593 -7.05 -5.85 -17.24
C TYR A 593 -7.83 -5.19 -18.40
N LYS A 594 -8.75 -4.27 -18.11
CA LYS A 594 -9.41 -3.45 -19.14
C LYS A 594 -8.34 -2.70 -19.95
N ASP A 595 -8.57 -2.47 -21.23
CA ASP A 595 -7.69 -1.80 -22.19
C ASP A 595 -6.38 -2.55 -22.53
N GLN A 596 -6.16 -3.76 -22.02
CA GLN A 596 -4.98 -4.57 -22.33
C GLN A 596 -5.23 -5.58 -23.45
N HIS A 597 -4.27 -5.69 -24.37
CA HIS A 597 -4.26 -6.70 -25.41
C HIS A 597 -3.30 -7.84 -25.08
N LEU A 598 -3.68 -9.06 -25.47
CA LEU A 598 -2.78 -10.21 -25.45
C LEU A 598 -2.03 -10.27 -26.78
N TYR A 599 -0.70 -10.33 -26.71
CA TYR A 599 0.17 -10.47 -27.87
C TYR A 599 0.65 -11.91 -28.01
N ASP A 600 1.15 -12.26 -29.19
CA ASP A 600 1.67 -13.60 -29.48
C ASP A 600 3.07 -13.86 -28.91
N THR A 601 3.72 -12.83 -28.42
CA THR A 601 5.06 -12.89 -27.80
C THR A 601 5.28 -11.74 -26.84
N SER A 602 6.18 -11.93 -25.87
CA SER A 602 6.66 -10.87 -24.99
C SER A 602 7.58 -9.89 -25.72
N MET A 603 7.64 -8.65 -25.28
CA MET A 603 8.63 -7.68 -25.75
C MET A 603 10.03 -7.97 -25.17
N GLY A 604 11.06 -7.51 -25.86
CA GLY A 604 12.43 -7.53 -25.35
C GLY A 604 12.80 -6.23 -24.64
N LEU A 605 13.98 -6.20 -24.01
CA LEU A 605 14.44 -5.04 -23.24
C LEU A 605 14.57 -3.76 -24.07
N GLU A 606 15.08 -3.84 -25.32
CA GLU A 606 15.22 -2.67 -26.20
C GLU A 606 13.84 -2.09 -26.58
N GLU A 607 12.88 -2.97 -26.88
CA GLU A 607 11.51 -2.58 -27.20
C GLU A 607 10.81 -1.95 -25.98
N TYR A 608 10.99 -2.55 -24.80
CA TYR A 608 10.51 -1.99 -23.54
C TYR A 608 11.08 -0.57 -23.30
N GLN A 609 12.38 -0.38 -23.44
CA GLN A 609 13.02 0.93 -23.22
C GLN A 609 12.47 2.00 -24.16
N ALA A 610 12.25 1.65 -25.44
CA ALA A 610 11.64 2.55 -26.41
C ALA A 610 10.19 2.91 -26.05
N ALA A 611 9.38 1.89 -25.68
CA ALA A 611 8.00 2.07 -25.28
C ALA A 611 7.88 2.87 -23.96
N TYR A 612 8.79 2.63 -23.02
CA TYR A 612 8.84 3.38 -21.77
C TYR A 612 9.16 4.86 -21.98
N ALA A 613 10.15 5.18 -22.83
CA ALA A 613 10.48 6.55 -23.17
C ALA A 613 9.32 7.28 -23.87
N GLU A 614 8.60 6.59 -24.76
CA GLU A 614 7.39 7.11 -25.41
C GLU A 614 6.28 7.36 -24.38
N TRP A 615 6.03 6.40 -23.50
CA TRP A 615 5.03 6.49 -22.43
C TRP A 615 5.33 7.66 -21.49
N GLN A 616 6.59 7.81 -21.02
CA GLN A 616 7.00 8.93 -20.18
C GLN A 616 6.80 10.28 -20.87
N SER A 617 7.14 10.38 -22.16
CA SER A 617 6.94 11.61 -22.93
C SER A 617 5.47 12.02 -23.03
N LYS A 618 4.56 11.06 -23.17
CA LYS A 618 3.11 11.30 -23.25
C LYS A 618 2.51 11.60 -21.87
N LYS A 619 3.05 10.98 -20.80
CA LYS A 619 2.62 11.25 -19.41
C LYS A 619 3.01 12.67 -18.97
N ALA A 620 4.14 13.19 -19.45
CA ALA A 620 4.65 14.52 -19.09
C ALA A 620 3.99 15.68 -19.90
N GLY A 621 3.26 15.41 -20.95
CA GLY A 621 2.61 16.38 -21.84
C GLY A 621 1.18 16.61 -21.57
#